data_1163dfa9f13a67eca3356e468c9be5e4
#
_entry.id   1163dfa9f13a67eca3356e468c9be5e4
#
_cell.length_a   1.000
_cell.length_b   1.000
_cell.length_c   1.000
_cell.angle_alpha   90.00
_cell.angle_beta   90.00
_cell.angle_gamma   90.00
#
_symmetry.space_group_name_H-M   'P 1'
#
loop_
_entity.id
_entity.type
_entity.pdbx_description
1 polymer ?
#
loop_
_entity_poly.entity_id
_entity_poly.type
_entity_poly.pdbx_seq_one_letter_code
_entity_poly.pdbx_strand_id
1 'polypeptide(L)'
;MDYKASGVDIDAGNEAVRRIRSLARGTFTPGVLSDIGSFGGLFRLDRDRYEEPVLVSSADGVGTKLKVAFMTGRHGTVGADLVNHCVNDILVQGAEPLFFLDYLATGRLDPAVAAEVVGGIAGACRENGCALLGGETAEMPGFYADGEYDIAGFIVGIVERSRVIDGRSIVPGDVLIGLPSAGLHTNGYSLARRVLFETTGWTADTVVPELGATLGDALLAPHRSYLPVLRPLLPRQMLKGLAHITGGGITENLPRVLPEGCSAEIDLRAWSVPALFQLLQDRGQIPRDEMFRAFNMGIGLVLVCAPREAERIINTLARNGEPHAVRIGFIVSGSRQVIYV
;
A
#
# COMPACT_ATOMS: atom_id res chain seq x y z
N MET A 1 -14.37 -7.35 41.71
CA MET A 1 -13.89 -7.61 40.35
C MET A 1 -14.28 -6.39 39.55
N ASP A 2 -13.34 -5.74 38.89
CA ASP A 2 -13.59 -4.56 38.04
C ASP A 2 -13.21 -4.87 36.60
N TYR A 3 -13.50 -3.96 35.68
CA TYR A 3 -13.26 -4.15 34.24
C TYR A 3 -11.77 -4.24 33.91
N LYS A 4 -10.93 -3.52 34.66
CA LYS A 4 -9.48 -3.57 34.54
C LYS A 4 -8.92 -4.94 34.95
N ALA A 5 -9.44 -5.53 36.01
CA ALA A 5 -9.08 -6.88 36.42
C ALA A 5 -9.53 -7.98 35.45
N SER A 6 -10.48 -7.69 34.56
CA SER A 6 -10.87 -8.58 33.46
C SER A 6 -10.04 -8.37 32.18
N GLY A 7 -9.05 -7.47 32.21
CA GLY A 7 -8.09 -7.26 31.11
C GLY A 7 -8.38 -6.07 30.20
N VAL A 8 -9.40 -5.24 30.49
CA VAL A 8 -9.73 -4.03 29.71
C VAL A 8 -9.50 -2.77 30.52
N ASP A 9 -8.59 -1.89 30.07
CA ASP A 9 -8.24 -0.66 30.77
C ASP A 9 -8.84 0.58 30.08
N ILE A 10 -9.99 1.04 30.63
CA ILE A 10 -10.69 2.24 30.10
C ILE A 10 -9.80 3.49 30.16
N ASP A 11 -8.93 3.64 31.15
CA ASP A 11 -8.07 4.81 31.29
C ASP A 11 -6.99 4.82 30.19
N ALA A 12 -6.43 3.65 29.86
CA ALA A 12 -5.53 3.49 28.73
C ALA A 12 -6.23 3.81 27.38
N GLY A 13 -7.48 3.37 27.22
CA GLY A 13 -8.32 3.72 26.08
C GLY A 13 -8.52 5.23 25.94
N ASN A 14 -8.90 5.91 27.03
CA ASN A 14 -9.09 7.37 27.05
C ASN A 14 -7.79 8.12 26.75
N GLU A 15 -6.64 7.65 27.22
CA GLU A 15 -5.33 8.23 26.93
C GLU A 15 -4.97 8.06 25.45
N ALA A 16 -5.17 6.88 24.89
CA ALA A 16 -4.96 6.62 23.46
C ALA A 16 -5.81 7.59 22.61
N VAL A 17 -7.12 7.70 22.90
CA VAL A 17 -8.02 8.64 22.19
C VAL A 17 -7.55 10.08 22.30
N ARG A 18 -7.05 10.54 23.44
CA ARG A 18 -6.52 11.91 23.57
C ARG A 18 -5.32 12.16 22.66
N ARG A 19 -4.38 11.21 22.55
CA ARG A 19 -3.20 11.30 21.68
C ARG A 19 -3.60 11.25 20.21
N ILE A 20 -4.49 10.33 19.85
CA ILE A 20 -4.95 10.11 18.46
C ILE A 20 -5.74 11.31 17.93
N ARG A 21 -6.56 11.97 18.76
CA ARG A 21 -7.40 13.10 18.34
C ARG A 21 -6.58 14.23 17.70
N SER A 22 -5.45 14.60 18.29
CA SER A 22 -4.57 15.64 17.74
C SER A 22 -3.96 15.23 16.40
N LEU A 23 -3.55 13.96 16.26
CA LEU A 23 -2.97 13.41 15.03
C LEU A 23 -4.00 13.43 13.90
N ALA A 24 -5.23 12.94 14.16
CA ALA A 24 -6.30 12.89 13.19
C ALA A 24 -6.74 14.28 12.72
N ARG A 25 -6.91 15.24 13.64
CA ARG A 25 -7.24 16.64 13.30
C ARG A 25 -6.21 17.27 12.37
N GLY A 26 -4.93 16.89 12.49
CA GLY A 26 -3.85 17.34 11.59
C GLY A 26 -4.00 16.85 10.14
N THR A 27 -4.93 15.93 9.86
CA THR A 27 -5.23 15.41 8.52
C THR A 27 -6.48 16.03 7.89
N PHE A 28 -7.26 16.79 8.67
CA PHE A 28 -8.58 17.27 8.24
C PHE A 28 -8.49 18.12 6.98
N THR A 29 -9.34 17.79 6.03
CA THR A 29 -9.57 18.55 4.81
C THR A 29 -10.85 19.38 4.93
N PRO A 30 -11.12 20.34 4.04
CA PRO A 30 -12.36 21.13 4.07
C PRO A 30 -13.66 20.30 3.98
N GLY A 31 -13.57 19.02 3.59
CA GLY A 31 -14.71 18.11 3.57
C GLY A 31 -15.12 17.60 4.94
N VAL A 32 -14.25 17.61 5.94
CA VAL A 32 -14.56 17.07 7.28
C VAL A 32 -15.49 18.04 8.03
N LEU A 33 -16.63 17.51 8.49
CA LEU A 33 -17.68 18.29 9.20
C LEU A 33 -17.85 17.88 10.68
N SER A 34 -17.22 16.78 11.11
CA SER A 34 -17.29 16.30 12.49
C SER A 34 -15.90 16.20 13.09
N ASP A 35 -15.81 16.28 14.43
CA ASP A 35 -14.58 16.00 15.17
C ASP A 35 -14.50 14.51 15.56
N ILE A 36 -13.28 14.05 15.90
CA ILE A 36 -13.04 12.71 16.45
C ILE A 36 -13.76 12.55 17.79
N GLY A 37 -14.45 11.41 17.94
CA GLY A 37 -15.21 11.06 19.15
C GLY A 37 -16.74 11.16 18.98
N SER A 38 -17.23 11.51 17.81
CA SER A 38 -18.62 11.33 17.41
C SER A 38 -18.89 9.87 17.06
N PHE A 39 -20.17 9.42 17.07
CA PHE A 39 -20.54 8.05 16.66
C PHE A 39 -20.18 7.74 15.19
N GLY A 40 -20.04 8.75 14.34
CA GLY A 40 -19.63 8.61 12.97
C GLY A 40 -18.98 9.88 12.44
N GLY A 41 -18.09 9.72 11.48
CA GLY A 41 -17.47 10.83 10.78
C GLY A 41 -18.38 11.40 9.70
N LEU A 42 -18.50 12.72 9.63
CA LEU A 42 -19.26 13.42 8.59
C LEU A 42 -18.31 14.03 7.58
N PHE A 43 -18.52 13.71 6.30
CA PHE A 43 -17.71 14.22 5.21
C PHE A 43 -18.59 14.81 4.10
N ARG A 44 -18.33 16.06 3.73
CA ARG A 44 -19.05 16.76 2.66
C ARG A 44 -18.34 16.56 1.33
N LEU A 45 -19.05 16.09 0.34
CA LEU A 45 -18.58 16.06 -1.04
C LEU A 45 -18.67 17.46 -1.66
N ASP A 46 -17.63 17.84 -2.39
CA ASP A 46 -17.62 19.03 -3.22
C ASP A 46 -18.34 18.70 -4.54
N ARG A 47 -19.65 18.98 -4.58
CA ARG A 47 -20.52 18.60 -5.71
C ARG A 47 -20.20 19.36 -6.99
N ASP A 48 -19.62 20.57 -6.87
CA ASP A 48 -19.35 21.44 -8.03
C ASP A 48 -18.11 20.95 -8.83
N ARG A 49 -17.35 20.03 -8.23
CA ARG A 49 -16.14 19.47 -8.83
C ARG A 49 -16.39 18.28 -9.76
N TYR A 50 -17.58 17.67 -9.69
CA TYR A 50 -17.91 16.44 -10.39
C TYR A 50 -19.30 16.55 -11.04
N GLU A 51 -19.40 16.07 -12.29
CA GLU A 51 -20.70 15.94 -12.98
C GLU A 51 -21.40 14.65 -12.56
N GLU A 52 -20.65 13.54 -12.56
CA GLU A 52 -21.14 12.20 -12.18
C GLU A 52 -20.13 11.54 -11.23
N PRO A 53 -20.14 11.89 -9.93
CA PRO A 53 -19.20 11.37 -8.96
C PRO A 53 -19.41 9.87 -8.71
N VAL A 54 -18.32 9.09 -8.77
CA VAL A 54 -18.28 7.68 -8.40
C VAL A 54 -17.39 7.52 -7.17
N LEU A 55 -17.93 6.91 -6.12
CA LEU A 55 -17.14 6.55 -4.94
C LEU A 55 -16.41 5.22 -5.19
N VAL A 56 -15.14 5.19 -4.79
CA VAL A 56 -14.29 4.01 -4.85
C VAL A 56 -13.79 3.71 -3.44
N SER A 57 -13.91 2.46 -3.00
CA SER A 57 -13.46 2.06 -1.67
C SER A 57 -12.59 0.81 -1.74
N SER A 58 -11.65 0.71 -0.81
CA SER A 58 -10.86 -0.49 -0.56
C SER A 58 -10.70 -0.69 0.94
N ALA A 59 -10.44 -1.93 1.34
CA ALA A 59 -10.10 -2.30 2.72
C ALA A 59 -8.95 -3.31 2.69
N ASP A 60 -7.93 -3.07 3.49
CA ASP A 60 -6.79 -3.96 3.58
C ASP A 60 -6.15 -3.94 4.97
N GLY A 61 -5.17 -4.82 5.18
CA GLY A 61 -4.35 -4.90 6.39
C GLY A 61 -2.86 -4.79 6.05
N VAL A 62 -2.01 -4.85 7.08
CA VAL A 62 -0.55 -4.87 6.91
C VAL A 62 -0.02 -6.31 6.91
N GLY A 63 -0.78 -7.23 7.47
CA GLY A 63 -0.42 -8.63 7.52
C GLY A 63 0.84 -8.90 8.37
N THR A 64 1.59 -9.94 8.01
CA THR A 64 2.68 -10.44 8.84
C THR A 64 3.95 -9.57 8.84
N LYS A 65 3.97 -8.43 8.15
CA LYS A 65 4.95 -7.36 8.37
C LYS A 65 4.91 -6.84 9.80
N LEU A 66 3.72 -6.85 10.44
CA LEU A 66 3.57 -6.49 11.86
C LEU A 66 4.50 -7.26 12.78
N LYS A 67 4.79 -8.54 12.49
CA LYS A 67 5.75 -9.33 13.28
C LYS A 67 7.17 -8.74 13.28
N VAL A 68 7.56 -8.05 12.19
CA VAL A 68 8.83 -7.33 12.15
C VAL A 68 8.78 -6.07 13.01
N ALA A 69 7.65 -5.37 13.01
CA ALA A 69 7.44 -4.23 13.91
C ALA A 69 7.52 -4.65 15.38
N PHE A 70 6.92 -5.78 15.77
CA PHE A 70 7.00 -6.32 17.12
C PHE A 70 8.43 -6.71 17.51
N MET A 71 9.17 -7.37 16.62
CA MET A 71 10.57 -7.78 16.85
C MET A 71 11.52 -6.58 17.05
N THR A 72 11.22 -5.45 16.41
CA THR A 72 12.08 -4.25 16.44
C THR A 72 11.61 -3.19 17.41
N GLY A 73 10.38 -3.29 17.94
CA GLY A 73 9.73 -2.24 18.73
C GLY A 73 9.48 -0.96 17.94
N ARG A 74 9.36 -1.04 16.60
CA ARG A 74 9.18 0.12 15.70
C ARG A 74 7.83 0.04 15.01
N HIS A 75 6.90 0.90 15.42
CA HIS A 75 5.50 0.80 15.02
C HIS A 75 5.02 1.93 14.08
N GLY A 76 5.82 2.98 13.90
CA GLY A 76 5.40 4.17 13.13
C GLY A 76 5.25 3.92 11.62
N THR A 77 6.00 2.96 11.04
CA THR A 77 5.96 2.71 9.59
C THR A 77 4.73 1.92 9.15
N VAL A 78 4.22 1.02 10.01
CA VAL A 78 3.11 0.12 9.62
C VAL A 78 1.78 0.86 9.42
N GLY A 79 1.58 1.98 10.12
CA GLY A 79 0.44 2.87 9.86
C GLY A 79 0.50 3.51 8.48
N ALA A 80 1.69 3.93 8.05
CA ALA A 80 1.90 4.45 6.69
C ALA A 80 1.73 3.36 5.62
N ASP A 81 2.22 2.14 5.90
CA ASP A 81 1.99 0.98 5.03
C ASP A 81 0.50 0.79 4.73
N LEU A 82 -0.32 0.81 5.78
CA LEU A 82 -1.76 0.59 5.69
C LEU A 82 -2.45 1.61 4.78
N VAL A 83 -2.18 2.90 5.02
CA VAL A 83 -2.77 3.98 4.22
C VAL A 83 -2.31 3.93 2.78
N ASN A 84 -1.00 3.80 2.55
CA ASN A 84 -0.44 3.83 1.20
C ASN A 84 -0.89 2.63 0.36
N HIS A 85 -1.05 1.45 0.99
CA HIS A 85 -1.64 0.29 0.34
C HIS A 85 -3.05 0.60 -0.16
N CYS A 86 -3.95 1.03 0.74
CA CYS A 86 -5.32 1.35 0.41
C CYS A 86 -5.44 2.51 -0.61
N VAL A 87 -4.57 3.52 -0.52
CA VAL A 87 -4.52 4.62 -1.50
C VAL A 87 -4.19 4.10 -2.89
N ASN A 88 -3.19 3.22 -3.01
CA ASN A 88 -2.81 2.65 -4.29
C ASN A 88 -3.93 1.79 -4.90
N ASP A 89 -4.72 1.10 -4.07
CA ASP A 89 -5.83 0.27 -4.55
C ASP A 89 -6.96 1.09 -5.19
N ILE A 90 -7.27 2.26 -4.64
CA ILE A 90 -8.28 3.13 -5.28
C ILE A 90 -7.68 3.94 -6.43
N LEU A 91 -6.39 4.27 -6.35
CA LEU A 91 -5.66 4.99 -7.39
C LEU A 91 -5.68 4.26 -8.73
N VAL A 92 -5.62 2.92 -8.73
CA VAL A 92 -5.63 2.12 -9.97
C VAL A 92 -6.92 2.28 -10.77
N GLN A 93 -7.99 2.78 -10.15
CA GLN A 93 -9.25 3.16 -10.82
C GLN A 93 -9.33 4.66 -11.13
N GLY A 94 -8.25 5.42 -10.88
CA GLY A 94 -8.19 6.86 -11.11
C GLY A 94 -8.80 7.70 -9.99
N ALA A 95 -9.12 7.10 -8.83
CA ALA A 95 -9.74 7.81 -7.73
C ALA A 95 -8.72 8.59 -6.88
N GLU A 96 -9.15 9.76 -6.39
CA GLU A 96 -8.46 10.51 -5.35
C GLU A 96 -9.08 10.18 -3.98
N PRO A 97 -8.27 10.01 -2.91
CA PRO A 97 -8.78 9.68 -1.59
C PRO A 97 -9.53 10.87 -0.97
N LEU A 98 -10.61 10.58 -0.27
CA LEU A 98 -11.40 11.55 0.52
C LEU A 98 -11.09 11.39 2.00
N PHE A 99 -11.32 10.20 2.53
CA PHE A 99 -11.10 9.90 3.93
C PHE A 99 -10.73 8.44 4.16
N PHE A 100 -10.12 8.23 5.32
CA PHE A 100 -9.65 6.94 5.81
C PHE A 100 -10.25 6.65 7.18
N LEU A 101 -10.52 5.39 7.44
CA LEU A 101 -10.91 4.84 8.75
C LEU A 101 -9.96 3.70 9.10
N ASP A 102 -9.58 3.56 10.36
CA ASP A 102 -8.74 2.46 10.82
C ASP A 102 -9.45 1.59 11.88
N TYR A 103 -9.00 0.36 11.97
CA TYR A 103 -9.32 -0.55 13.06
C TYR A 103 -8.01 -1.07 13.64
N LEU A 104 -7.77 -0.80 14.92
CA LEU A 104 -6.64 -1.32 15.68
C LEU A 104 -7.16 -2.26 16.77
N ALA A 105 -6.78 -3.53 16.72
CA ALA A 105 -7.16 -4.54 17.71
C ALA A 105 -5.91 -5.12 18.39
N THR A 106 -5.92 -5.21 19.73
CA THR A 106 -4.77 -5.67 20.50
C THR A 106 -5.22 -6.52 21.69
N GLY A 107 -4.35 -7.39 22.20
CA GLY A 107 -4.63 -8.15 23.42
C GLY A 107 -4.61 -7.28 24.67
N ARG A 108 -3.65 -6.34 24.73
CA ARG A 108 -3.51 -5.34 25.78
C ARG A 108 -3.11 -4.01 25.17
N LEU A 109 -3.86 -2.96 25.46
CA LEU A 109 -3.63 -1.65 24.88
C LEU A 109 -2.44 -0.94 25.54
N ASP A 110 -1.44 -0.61 24.71
CA ASP A 110 -0.38 0.35 25.03
C ASP A 110 -0.68 1.67 24.30
N PRO A 111 -1.04 2.75 25.01
CA PRO A 111 -1.36 4.04 24.39
C PRO A 111 -0.21 4.67 23.61
N ALA A 112 1.06 4.33 23.93
CA ALA A 112 2.21 4.85 23.21
C ALA A 112 2.36 4.16 21.87
N VAL A 113 2.26 2.83 21.83
CA VAL A 113 2.28 2.03 20.59
C VAL A 113 1.11 2.42 19.69
N ALA A 114 -0.11 2.51 20.23
CA ALA A 114 -1.28 2.92 19.47
C ALA A 114 -1.09 4.33 18.84
N ALA A 115 -0.55 5.28 19.62
CA ALA A 115 -0.26 6.63 19.11
C ALA A 115 0.83 6.63 18.04
N GLU A 116 1.84 5.77 18.13
CA GLU A 116 2.88 5.63 17.11
C GLU A 116 2.30 5.09 15.79
N VAL A 117 1.49 4.01 15.85
CA VAL A 117 0.80 3.44 14.69
C VAL A 117 -0.10 4.47 14.04
N VAL A 118 -0.97 5.13 14.81
CA VAL A 118 -1.90 6.15 14.28
C VAL A 118 -1.14 7.40 13.82
N GLY A 119 0.02 7.69 14.41
CA GLY A 119 0.94 8.72 13.92
C GLY A 119 1.41 8.45 12.49
N GLY A 120 1.76 7.20 12.18
CA GLY A 120 2.07 6.74 10.82
C GLY A 120 0.88 6.85 9.87
N ILE A 121 -0.32 6.43 10.32
CA ILE A 121 -1.58 6.58 9.56
C ILE A 121 -1.82 8.07 9.22
N ALA A 122 -1.78 8.94 10.22
CA ALA A 122 -2.03 10.37 10.05
C ALA A 122 -0.97 11.05 9.15
N GLY A 123 0.30 10.62 9.25
CA GLY A 123 1.37 11.07 8.37
C GLY A 123 1.06 10.76 6.91
N ALA A 124 0.80 9.51 6.60
CA ALA A 124 0.47 9.08 5.25
C ALA A 124 -0.86 9.65 4.74
N CYS A 125 -1.87 9.84 5.60
CA CYS A 125 -3.10 10.55 5.23
C CYS A 125 -2.82 11.98 4.76
N ARG A 126 -1.97 12.73 5.49
CA ARG A 126 -1.57 14.09 5.08
C ARG A 126 -0.85 14.12 3.74
N GLU A 127 0.11 13.22 3.54
CA GLU A 127 0.89 13.10 2.30
C GLU A 127 -0.01 12.82 1.08
N ASN A 128 -1.06 12.04 1.28
CA ASN A 128 -2.00 11.69 0.23
C ASN A 128 -3.19 12.69 0.09
N GLY A 129 -3.31 13.66 1.00
CA GLY A 129 -4.43 14.60 1.01
C GLY A 129 -5.75 13.96 1.44
N CYS A 130 -5.69 12.97 2.33
CA CYS A 130 -6.78 12.17 2.84
C CYS A 130 -7.05 12.51 4.31
N ALA A 131 -8.30 12.62 4.74
CA ALA A 131 -8.62 12.86 6.14
C ALA A 131 -8.71 11.53 6.90
N LEU A 132 -8.00 11.39 8.03
CA LEU A 132 -8.30 10.35 9.02
C LEU A 132 -9.58 10.75 9.74
N LEU A 133 -10.71 10.20 9.29
CA LEU A 133 -12.04 10.65 9.68
C LEU A 133 -12.54 10.02 10.99
N GLY A 134 -12.00 8.86 11.34
CA GLY A 134 -12.35 8.09 12.51
C GLY A 134 -11.67 6.73 12.50
N GLY A 135 -12.04 5.91 13.45
CA GLY A 135 -11.54 4.54 13.58
C GLY A 135 -12.06 3.88 14.83
N GLU A 136 -11.58 2.67 15.10
CA GLU A 136 -11.90 1.89 16.30
C GLU A 136 -10.61 1.34 16.91
N THR A 137 -10.50 1.41 18.24
CA THR A 137 -9.42 0.78 18.98
C THR A 137 -10.01 -0.22 19.96
N ALA A 138 -9.80 -1.51 19.71
CA ALA A 138 -10.38 -2.60 20.50
C ALA A 138 -9.32 -3.31 21.35
N GLU A 139 -9.54 -3.37 22.65
CA GLU A 139 -8.77 -4.23 23.56
C GLU A 139 -9.49 -5.56 23.72
N MET A 140 -8.83 -6.65 23.33
CA MET A 140 -9.39 -7.99 23.21
C MET A 140 -8.51 -9.00 23.95
N PRO A 141 -8.59 -9.05 25.30
CA PRO A 141 -7.77 -9.95 26.11
C PRO A 141 -7.94 -11.42 25.72
N GLY A 142 -6.82 -12.13 25.53
CA GLY A 142 -6.81 -13.53 25.16
C GLY A 142 -7.05 -13.82 23.67
N PHE A 143 -7.30 -12.80 22.85
CA PHE A 143 -7.41 -12.94 21.39
C PHE A 143 -6.06 -12.71 20.69
N TYR A 144 -5.33 -11.68 21.11
CA TYR A 144 -3.97 -11.39 20.68
C TYR A 144 -2.99 -11.67 21.82
N ALA A 145 -1.76 -12.04 21.50
CA ALA A 145 -0.70 -12.15 22.50
C ALA A 145 -0.31 -10.76 23.04
N ASP A 146 0.29 -10.74 24.24
CA ASP A 146 0.78 -9.49 24.81
C ASP A 146 1.82 -8.81 23.90
N GLY A 147 1.63 -7.51 23.63
CA GLY A 147 2.48 -6.73 22.74
C GLY A 147 2.17 -6.92 21.24
N GLU A 148 1.18 -7.76 20.90
CA GLU A 148 0.74 -7.94 19.52
C GLU A 148 -0.58 -7.21 19.24
N TYR A 149 -0.73 -6.73 18.02
CA TYR A 149 -1.94 -6.09 17.52
C TYR A 149 -2.14 -6.43 16.04
N ASP A 150 -3.35 -6.20 15.56
CA ASP A 150 -3.68 -6.18 14.14
C ASP A 150 -4.26 -4.82 13.75
N ILE A 151 -4.05 -4.43 12.50
CA ILE A 151 -4.59 -3.19 11.95
C ILE A 151 -5.22 -3.43 10.59
N ALA A 152 -6.38 -2.84 10.39
CA ALA A 152 -7.08 -2.80 9.12
C ALA A 152 -7.45 -1.35 8.77
N GLY A 153 -7.42 -1.03 7.49
CA GLY A 153 -7.76 0.28 6.97
C GLY A 153 -8.89 0.21 5.96
N PHE A 154 -9.70 1.26 5.96
CA PHE A 154 -10.84 1.43 5.05
C PHE A 154 -10.72 2.80 4.41
N ILE A 155 -10.54 2.84 3.09
CA ILE A 155 -10.43 4.08 2.35
C ILE A 155 -11.68 4.31 1.51
N VAL A 156 -12.08 5.57 1.42
CA VAL A 156 -13.08 6.03 0.45
C VAL A 156 -12.45 7.15 -0.37
N GLY A 157 -12.49 6.97 -1.67
CA GLY A 157 -12.07 7.95 -2.66
C GLY A 157 -13.19 8.27 -3.64
N ILE A 158 -12.90 9.16 -4.58
CA ILE A 158 -13.84 9.65 -5.57
C ILE A 158 -13.16 9.79 -6.93
N VAL A 159 -13.90 9.50 -7.97
CA VAL A 159 -13.49 9.72 -9.36
C VAL A 159 -14.69 10.21 -10.18
N GLU A 160 -14.45 11.08 -11.16
CA GLU A 160 -15.46 11.40 -12.17
C GLU A 160 -15.71 10.16 -13.06
N ARG A 161 -16.98 9.78 -13.29
CA ARG A 161 -17.33 8.55 -14.03
C ARG A 161 -16.64 8.46 -15.39
N SER A 162 -16.55 9.56 -16.13
CA SER A 162 -15.89 9.62 -17.42
C SER A 162 -14.37 9.46 -17.36
N ARG A 163 -13.76 9.49 -16.15
CA ARG A 163 -12.33 9.36 -15.91
C ARG A 163 -11.94 8.06 -15.20
N VAL A 164 -12.89 7.15 -14.98
CA VAL A 164 -12.60 5.85 -14.40
C VAL A 164 -11.61 5.09 -15.29
N ILE A 165 -10.52 4.59 -14.69
CA ILE A 165 -9.51 3.78 -15.36
C ILE A 165 -9.90 2.30 -15.14
N ASP A 166 -10.39 1.64 -16.18
CA ASP A 166 -10.98 0.30 -16.09
C ASP A 166 -10.32 -0.74 -17.03
N GLY A 167 -9.30 -0.35 -17.77
CA GLY A 167 -8.57 -1.24 -18.68
C GLY A 167 -9.27 -1.56 -20.01
N ARG A 168 -10.54 -1.19 -20.20
CA ARG A 168 -11.31 -1.59 -21.39
C ARG A 168 -10.74 -1.09 -22.71
N SER A 169 -9.97 0.00 -22.70
CA SER A 169 -9.34 0.58 -23.89
C SER A 169 -7.93 0.03 -24.18
N ILE A 170 -7.46 -0.92 -23.38
CA ILE A 170 -6.17 -1.59 -23.61
C ILE A 170 -6.27 -2.47 -24.86
N VAL A 171 -5.25 -2.38 -25.71
CA VAL A 171 -5.17 -3.15 -26.95
C VAL A 171 -3.73 -3.67 -27.15
N PRO A 172 -3.52 -4.72 -27.95
CA PRO A 172 -2.19 -5.16 -28.36
C PRO A 172 -1.37 -4.01 -28.96
N GLY A 173 -0.08 -3.91 -28.57
CA GLY A 173 0.83 -2.83 -28.91
C GLY A 173 0.90 -1.71 -27.87
N ASP A 174 0.01 -1.66 -26.87
CA ASP A 174 0.14 -0.73 -25.74
C ASP A 174 1.39 -1.05 -24.91
N VAL A 175 1.94 -0.02 -24.29
CA VAL A 175 3.20 -0.08 -23.53
C VAL A 175 2.92 -0.27 -22.05
N LEU A 176 3.74 -1.10 -21.40
CA LEU A 176 3.76 -1.30 -19.95
C LEU A 176 4.93 -0.49 -19.36
N ILE A 177 4.61 0.38 -18.39
CA ILE A 177 5.60 1.17 -17.64
C ILE A 177 5.55 0.71 -16.19
N GLY A 178 6.68 0.25 -15.65
CA GLY A 178 6.84 -0.14 -14.25
C GLY A 178 7.37 1.02 -13.41
N LEU A 179 6.81 1.18 -12.23
CA LEU A 179 7.30 2.08 -11.19
C LEU A 179 7.93 1.25 -10.06
N PRO A 180 9.12 1.65 -9.57
CA PRO A 180 9.83 0.88 -8.56
C PRO A 180 9.06 0.81 -7.23
N SER A 181 9.20 -0.32 -6.55
CA SER A 181 8.77 -0.49 -5.15
C SER A 181 9.86 -0.02 -4.19
N ALA A 182 9.47 0.26 -2.94
CA ALA A 182 10.40 0.60 -1.85
C ALA A 182 10.93 -0.65 -1.11
N GLY A 183 10.68 -1.84 -1.62
CA GLY A 183 10.99 -3.13 -1.01
C GLY A 183 9.82 -4.09 -1.15
N LEU A 184 9.59 -4.94 -0.15
CA LEU A 184 8.49 -5.93 -0.17
C LEU A 184 7.10 -5.29 -0.16
N HIS A 185 7.00 -4.02 0.25
CA HIS A 185 5.76 -3.34 0.57
C HIS A 185 5.05 -4.03 1.76
N THR A 186 3.89 -4.66 1.56
CA THR A 186 3.13 -5.36 2.60
C THR A 186 2.89 -6.84 2.28
N ASN A 187 3.53 -7.39 1.26
CA ASN A 187 3.26 -8.74 0.77
C ASN A 187 4.49 -9.66 0.83
N GLY A 188 4.25 -10.97 0.96
CA GLY A 188 5.32 -11.97 0.99
C GLY A 188 6.05 -12.09 2.34
N TYR A 189 5.62 -11.39 3.38
CA TYR A 189 6.33 -11.34 4.67
C TYR A 189 6.39 -12.67 5.40
N SER A 190 5.41 -13.56 5.27
CA SER A 190 5.47 -14.90 5.88
C SER A 190 6.65 -15.70 5.31
N LEU A 191 6.83 -15.67 3.99
CA LEU A 191 7.95 -16.33 3.32
C LEU A 191 9.28 -15.63 3.63
N ALA A 192 9.32 -14.30 3.54
CA ALA A 192 10.52 -13.51 3.82
C ALA A 192 11.03 -13.73 5.26
N ARG A 193 10.15 -13.71 6.25
CA ARG A 193 10.50 -13.95 7.66
C ARG A 193 11.01 -15.36 7.86
N ARG A 194 10.38 -16.36 7.27
CA ARG A 194 10.84 -17.74 7.34
C ARG A 194 12.25 -17.89 6.77
N VAL A 195 12.53 -17.30 5.62
CA VAL A 195 13.86 -17.34 5.00
C VAL A 195 14.88 -16.58 5.85
N LEU A 196 14.60 -15.31 6.18
CA LEU A 196 15.59 -14.41 6.74
C LEU A 196 15.81 -14.59 8.25
N PHE A 197 14.85 -15.14 8.99
CA PHE A 197 14.99 -15.34 10.43
C PHE A 197 15.10 -16.82 10.80
N GLU A 198 14.22 -17.68 10.28
CA GLU A 198 14.19 -19.08 10.69
C GLU A 198 15.26 -19.92 9.96
N THR A 199 15.42 -19.73 8.62
CA THR A 199 16.38 -20.53 7.83
C THR A 199 17.82 -20.05 8.02
N THR A 200 18.08 -18.72 8.02
CA THR A 200 19.43 -18.20 8.18
C THR A 200 19.85 -18.05 9.65
N GLY A 201 18.88 -17.98 10.59
CA GLY A 201 19.10 -17.66 11.99
C GLY A 201 19.46 -16.19 12.23
N TRP A 202 19.27 -15.30 11.27
CA TRP A 202 19.52 -13.87 11.42
C TRP A 202 18.49 -13.20 12.33
N THR A 203 18.84 -12.02 12.86
CA THR A 203 17.95 -11.18 13.66
C THR A 203 17.60 -9.90 12.90
N ALA A 204 16.65 -9.14 13.41
CA ALA A 204 16.30 -7.84 12.82
C ALA A 204 17.48 -6.84 12.82
N ASP A 205 18.40 -6.98 13.77
CA ASP A 205 19.59 -6.11 13.91
C ASP A 205 20.77 -6.59 13.04
N THR A 206 20.65 -7.73 12.35
CA THR A 206 21.69 -8.23 11.46
C THR A 206 21.91 -7.25 10.32
N VAL A 207 23.11 -6.70 10.22
CA VAL A 207 23.55 -5.87 9.10
C VAL A 207 23.88 -6.77 7.91
N VAL A 208 23.20 -6.55 6.79
CA VAL A 208 23.40 -7.31 5.56
C VAL A 208 24.14 -6.42 4.57
N PRO A 209 25.39 -6.75 4.20
CA PRO A 209 26.22 -5.90 3.33
C PRO A 209 25.54 -5.60 1.99
N GLU A 210 24.87 -6.56 1.40
CA GLU A 210 24.18 -6.44 0.11
C GLU A 210 23.00 -5.44 0.16
N LEU A 211 22.45 -5.21 1.36
CA LEU A 211 21.35 -4.25 1.57
C LEU A 211 21.86 -2.87 2.04
N GLY A 212 23.10 -2.82 2.57
CA GLY A 212 23.66 -1.62 3.19
C GLY A 212 22.90 -1.15 4.44
N ALA A 213 22.10 -2.03 5.06
CA ALA A 213 21.20 -1.72 6.17
C ALA A 213 20.99 -2.95 7.07
N THR A 214 20.33 -2.77 8.22
CA THR A 214 19.83 -3.90 9.00
C THR A 214 18.66 -4.57 8.32
N LEU A 215 18.40 -5.84 8.63
CA LEU A 215 17.21 -6.54 8.14
C LEU A 215 15.92 -5.83 8.60
N GLY A 216 15.90 -5.36 9.84
CA GLY A 216 14.77 -4.59 10.37
C GLY A 216 14.48 -3.34 9.53
N ASP A 217 15.51 -2.56 9.15
CA ASP A 217 15.36 -1.38 8.30
C ASP A 217 14.83 -1.74 6.90
N ALA A 218 15.44 -2.75 6.27
CA ALA A 218 15.04 -3.18 4.93
C ALA A 218 13.60 -3.71 4.89
N LEU A 219 13.19 -4.46 5.92
CA LEU A 219 11.85 -5.06 6.01
C LEU A 219 10.78 -4.07 6.49
N LEU A 220 11.16 -3.02 7.23
CA LEU A 220 10.23 -1.97 7.66
C LEU A 220 10.18 -0.77 6.69
N ALA A 221 10.88 -0.82 5.56
CA ALA A 221 10.73 0.19 4.52
C ALA A 221 9.24 0.40 4.20
N PRO A 222 8.72 1.64 4.29
CA PRO A 222 7.29 1.89 4.11
C PRO A 222 6.80 1.54 2.72
N HIS A 223 5.59 1.02 2.64
CA HIS A 223 4.86 0.86 1.39
C HIS A 223 4.72 2.22 0.71
N ARG A 224 5.15 2.31 -0.53
CA ARG A 224 5.19 3.55 -1.27
C ARG A 224 3.80 3.95 -1.78
N SER A 225 3.38 5.20 -1.56
CA SER A 225 2.25 5.76 -2.28
C SER A 225 2.69 6.24 -3.67
N TYR A 226 1.93 5.86 -4.70
CA TYR A 226 2.14 6.33 -6.07
C TYR A 226 1.25 7.53 -6.43
N LEU A 227 0.30 7.89 -5.57
CA LEU A 227 -0.63 8.99 -5.84
C LEU A 227 0.07 10.34 -6.09
N PRO A 228 1.09 10.77 -5.31
CA PRO A 228 1.73 12.07 -5.54
C PRO A 228 2.35 12.19 -6.94
N VAL A 229 2.99 11.14 -7.43
CA VAL A 229 3.66 11.15 -8.75
C VAL A 229 2.69 10.96 -9.92
N LEU A 230 1.53 10.30 -9.68
CA LEU A 230 0.52 10.07 -10.70
C LEU A 230 -0.55 11.15 -10.77
N ARG A 231 -0.79 11.90 -9.69
CA ARG A 231 -1.83 12.94 -9.65
C ARG A 231 -1.81 13.89 -10.85
N PRO A 232 -0.65 14.36 -11.38
CA PRO A 232 -0.61 15.21 -12.57
C PRO A 232 -1.02 14.50 -13.88
N LEU A 233 -1.07 13.17 -13.90
CA LEU A 233 -1.44 12.36 -15.08
C LEU A 233 -2.92 12.01 -15.09
N LEU A 234 -3.58 11.89 -13.93
CA LEU A 234 -4.98 11.46 -13.84
C LEU A 234 -5.95 12.31 -14.69
N PRO A 235 -5.87 13.65 -14.67
CA PRO A 235 -6.78 14.48 -15.49
C PRO A 235 -6.55 14.37 -16.99
N ARG A 236 -5.39 13.82 -17.44
CA ARG A 236 -4.96 13.85 -18.84
C ARG A 236 -5.49 12.68 -19.66
N GLN A 237 -6.12 11.68 -19.04
CA GLN A 237 -6.67 10.49 -19.67
C GLN A 237 -5.67 9.74 -20.59
N MET A 238 -4.39 9.76 -20.22
CA MET A 238 -3.31 9.10 -20.97
C MET A 238 -3.11 7.64 -20.53
N LEU A 239 -3.65 7.29 -19.36
CA LEU A 239 -3.54 5.96 -18.77
C LEU A 239 -4.77 5.14 -19.14
N LYS A 240 -4.54 3.96 -19.71
CA LYS A 240 -5.59 3.01 -20.09
C LYS A 240 -5.88 1.99 -19.01
N GLY A 241 -4.87 1.68 -18.18
CA GLY A 241 -4.96 0.75 -17.08
C GLY A 241 -3.84 0.97 -16.08
N LEU A 242 -4.08 0.58 -14.83
CA LEU A 242 -3.13 0.59 -13.73
C LEU A 242 -3.24 -0.73 -12.97
N ALA A 243 -2.11 -1.29 -12.54
CA ALA A 243 -2.10 -2.47 -11.67
C ALA A 243 -1.19 -2.22 -10.46
N HIS A 244 -1.76 -2.24 -9.25
CA HIS A 244 -1.02 -2.23 -8.00
C HIS A 244 -0.49 -3.65 -7.74
N ILE A 245 0.82 -3.78 -7.55
CA ILE A 245 1.46 -5.08 -7.42
C ILE A 245 1.55 -5.46 -5.94
N THR A 246 0.64 -6.31 -5.54
CA THR A 246 0.46 -6.82 -4.18
C THR A 246 0.72 -8.33 -4.12
N GLY A 247 0.04 -9.08 -3.23
CA GLY A 247 0.09 -10.55 -3.20
C GLY A 247 -0.33 -11.14 -4.54
N GLY A 248 0.42 -12.12 -5.01
CA GLY A 248 0.30 -12.65 -6.38
C GLY A 248 1.30 -12.03 -7.37
N GLY A 249 2.05 -10.97 -6.97
CA GLY A 249 3.06 -10.32 -7.80
C GLY A 249 2.50 -9.75 -9.11
N ILE A 250 3.36 -9.49 -10.07
CA ILE A 250 2.93 -9.03 -11.41
C ILE A 250 2.05 -10.10 -12.08
N THR A 251 2.36 -11.38 -11.84
CA THR A 251 1.71 -12.54 -12.45
C THR A 251 0.19 -12.54 -12.25
N GLU A 252 -0.30 -12.21 -11.07
CA GLU A 252 -1.73 -12.29 -10.74
C GLU A 252 -2.43 -10.91 -10.68
N ASN A 253 -1.67 -9.82 -10.50
CA ASN A 253 -2.28 -8.49 -10.39
C ASN A 253 -2.47 -7.82 -11.77
N LEU A 254 -1.51 -7.90 -12.68
CA LEU A 254 -1.63 -7.27 -14.00
C LEU A 254 -2.81 -7.83 -14.82
N PRO A 255 -3.12 -9.14 -14.82
CA PRO A 255 -4.28 -9.69 -15.52
C PRO A 255 -5.63 -9.11 -15.11
N ARG A 256 -5.75 -8.55 -13.90
CA ARG A 256 -7.02 -7.98 -13.39
C ARG A 256 -7.50 -6.78 -14.22
N VAL A 257 -6.58 -6.06 -14.85
CA VAL A 257 -6.90 -4.86 -15.65
C VAL A 257 -6.92 -5.17 -17.15
N LEU A 258 -6.45 -6.34 -17.58
CA LEU A 258 -6.41 -6.71 -19.00
C LEU A 258 -7.79 -7.10 -19.52
N PRO A 259 -8.25 -6.58 -20.67
CA PRO A 259 -9.45 -7.06 -21.32
C PRO A 259 -9.22 -8.42 -21.99
N GLU A 260 -10.32 -9.07 -22.40
CA GLU A 260 -10.24 -10.30 -23.21
C GLU A 260 -9.46 -10.04 -24.51
N GLY A 261 -8.70 -11.03 -24.95
CA GLY A 261 -7.86 -10.92 -26.16
C GLY A 261 -6.49 -10.26 -25.93
N CYS A 262 -6.18 -9.80 -24.70
CA CYS A 262 -4.92 -9.17 -24.35
C CYS A 262 -4.14 -10.00 -23.32
N SER A 263 -2.80 -10.06 -23.48
CA SER A 263 -1.84 -10.55 -22.51
C SER A 263 -0.71 -9.53 -22.34
N ALA A 264 0.05 -9.63 -21.27
CA ALA A 264 1.20 -8.78 -21.01
C ALA A 264 2.50 -9.55 -21.26
N GLU A 265 3.38 -9.03 -22.14
CA GLU A 265 4.74 -9.51 -22.30
C GLU A 265 5.69 -8.60 -21.53
N ILE A 266 6.44 -9.17 -20.59
CA ILE A 266 7.32 -8.46 -19.65
C ILE A 266 8.78 -8.85 -19.95
N ASP A 267 9.61 -7.86 -20.29
CA ASP A 267 11.06 -8.04 -20.42
C ASP A 267 11.73 -7.92 -19.05
N LEU A 268 12.21 -9.03 -18.53
CA LEU A 268 12.85 -9.09 -17.21
C LEU A 268 14.21 -8.40 -17.14
N ARG A 269 14.78 -7.99 -18.28
CA ARG A 269 16.03 -7.22 -18.36
C ARG A 269 15.78 -5.71 -18.26
N ALA A 270 14.49 -5.28 -18.27
CA ALA A 270 14.13 -3.87 -18.31
C ALA A 270 14.43 -3.13 -16.99
N TRP A 271 14.57 -3.86 -15.88
CA TRP A 271 14.94 -3.29 -14.57
C TRP A 271 15.87 -4.21 -13.80
N SER A 272 16.59 -3.63 -12.85
CA SER A 272 17.39 -4.41 -11.91
C SER A 272 16.53 -4.82 -10.72
N VAL A 273 16.41 -6.13 -10.49
CA VAL A 273 15.74 -6.65 -9.29
C VAL A 273 16.53 -6.24 -8.05
N PRO A 274 15.92 -5.57 -7.06
CA PRO A 274 16.63 -5.12 -5.85
C PRO A 274 17.25 -6.27 -5.05
N ALA A 275 18.36 -5.98 -4.38
CA ALA A 275 19.17 -6.97 -3.66
C ALA A 275 18.38 -7.80 -2.63
N LEU A 276 17.36 -7.20 -1.98
CA LEU A 276 16.52 -7.91 -1.02
C LEU A 276 15.80 -9.13 -1.65
N PHE A 277 15.32 -9.01 -2.88
CA PHE A 277 14.65 -10.13 -3.56
C PHE A 277 15.64 -11.20 -4.00
N GLN A 278 16.83 -10.80 -4.46
CA GLN A 278 17.91 -11.72 -4.80
C GLN A 278 18.36 -12.51 -3.55
N LEU A 279 18.54 -11.81 -2.43
CA LEU A 279 18.87 -12.41 -1.15
C LEU A 279 17.82 -13.44 -0.70
N LEU A 280 16.53 -13.11 -0.81
CA LEU A 280 15.44 -14.02 -0.49
C LEU A 280 15.45 -15.26 -1.39
N GLN A 281 15.66 -15.08 -2.69
CA GLN A 281 15.73 -16.18 -3.65
C GLN A 281 16.89 -17.13 -3.34
N ASP A 282 18.09 -16.58 -3.13
CA ASP A 282 19.31 -17.34 -2.91
C ASP A 282 19.28 -18.08 -1.58
N ARG A 283 18.93 -17.38 -0.48
CA ARG A 283 18.90 -17.95 0.87
C ARG A 283 17.75 -18.94 1.07
N GLY A 284 16.61 -18.65 0.44
CA GLY A 284 15.43 -19.52 0.49
C GLY A 284 15.41 -20.61 -0.56
N GLN A 285 16.35 -20.57 -1.52
CA GLN A 285 16.33 -21.46 -2.70
C GLN A 285 14.94 -21.47 -3.38
N ILE A 286 14.31 -20.29 -3.46
CA ILE A 286 12.95 -20.14 -3.95
C ILE A 286 12.97 -20.21 -5.47
N PRO A 287 12.13 -21.07 -6.10
CA PRO A 287 11.99 -21.11 -7.54
C PRO A 287 11.62 -19.74 -8.12
N ARG A 288 12.15 -19.41 -9.29
CA ARG A 288 11.92 -18.12 -9.93
C ARG A 288 10.44 -17.77 -10.07
N ASP A 289 9.63 -18.71 -10.52
CA ASP A 289 8.19 -18.49 -10.74
C ASP A 289 7.47 -18.17 -9.43
N GLU A 290 7.89 -18.82 -8.32
CA GLU A 290 7.35 -18.53 -7.00
C GLU A 290 7.75 -17.14 -6.49
N MET A 291 8.97 -16.68 -6.81
CA MET A 291 9.38 -15.30 -6.52
C MET A 291 8.44 -14.28 -7.18
N PHE A 292 8.07 -14.48 -8.45
CA PHE A 292 7.15 -13.58 -9.18
C PHE A 292 5.69 -13.70 -8.75
N ARG A 293 5.33 -14.73 -7.99
CA ARG A 293 4.00 -14.88 -7.38
C ARG A 293 3.96 -14.35 -5.95
N ALA A 294 5.03 -14.53 -5.19
CA ALA A 294 5.07 -14.10 -3.79
C ALA A 294 5.40 -12.60 -3.63
N PHE A 295 6.19 -12.04 -4.56
CA PHE A 295 6.79 -10.72 -4.42
C PHE A 295 6.58 -9.82 -5.64
N ASN A 296 6.71 -8.51 -5.42
CA ASN A 296 6.64 -7.49 -6.47
C ASN A 296 7.92 -7.40 -7.34
N MET A 297 9.00 -8.06 -6.95
CA MET A 297 10.30 -8.11 -7.64
C MET A 297 10.90 -6.74 -7.99
N GLY A 298 10.56 -5.71 -7.21
CA GLY A 298 11.04 -4.34 -7.40
C GLY A 298 10.11 -3.43 -8.21
N ILE A 299 8.99 -3.94 -8.73
CA ILE A 299 7.95 -3.16 -9.42
C ILE A 299 6.68 -3.15 -8.57
N GLY A 300 6.31 -1.99 -8.04
CA GLY A 300 5.14 -1.89 -7.17
C GLY A 300 3.88 -1.37 -7.85
N LEU A 301 4.02 -0.73 -9.02
CA LEU A 301 2.88 -0.31 -9.85
C LEU A 301 3.22 -0.46 -11.33
N VAL A 302 2.25 -0.91 -12.12
CA VAL A 302 2.35 -0.99 -13.58
C VAL A 302 1.31 -0.09 -14.22
N LEU A 303 1.74 0.75 -15.17
CA LEU A 303 0.87 1.60 -16.00
C LEU A 303 0.74 1.01 -17.38
N VAL A 304 -0.45 1.12 -17.98
CA VAL A 304 -0.70 0.76 -19.38
C VAL A 304 -1.09 2.00 -20.16
N CYS A 305 -0.41 2.27 -21.27
CA CYS A 305 -0.68 3.45 -22.11
C CYS A 305 -0.45 3.18 -23.60
N ALA A 306 -0.98 4.05 -24.45
CA ALA A 306 -0.67 4.01 -25.88
C ALA A 306 0.84 4.30 -26.14
N PRO A 307 1.48 3.70 -27.17
CA PRO A 307 2.90 3.91 -27.45
C PRO A 307 3.30 5.38 -27.58
N ARG A 308 2.46 6.19 -28.20
CA ARG A 308 2.70 7.63 -28.39
C ARG A 308 2.73 8.44 -27.09
N GLU A 309 2.15 7.93 -26.01
CA GLU A 309 2.08 8.61 -24.71
C GLU A 309 3.21 8.18 -23.77
N ALA A 310 3.89 7.07 -24.03
CA ALA A 310 4.83 6.44 -23.10
C ALA A 310 5.97 7.40 -22.67
N GLU A 311 6.64 8.04 -23.61
CA GLU A 311 7.72 8.99 -23.31
C GLU A 311 7.22 10.22 -22.54
N ARG A 312 6.03 10.70 -22.88
CA ARG A 312 5.42 11.84 -22.17
C ARG A 312 5.06 11.50 -20.73
N ILE A 313 4.57 10.27 -20.50
CA ILE A 313 4.27 9.76 -19.15
C ILE A 313 5.56 9.64 -18.35
N ILE A 314 6.59 8.95 -18.87
CA ILE A 314 7.89 8.77 -18.19
C ILE A 314 8.50 10.13 -17.85
N ASN A 315 8.54 11.07 -18.80
CA ASN A 315 9.05 12.42 -18.57
C ASN A 315 8.23 13.20 -17.53
N THR A 316 6.90 12.99 -17.46
CA THR A 316 6.06 13.63 -16.44
C THR A 316 6.34 13.02 -15.08
N LEU A 317 6.45 11.70 -14.97
CA LEU A 317 6.81 11.00 -13.75
C LEU A 317 8.17 11.47 -13.21
N ALA A 318 9.19 11.55 -14.06
CA ALA A 318 10.53 12.01 -13.68
C ALA A 318 10.51 13.43 -13.09
N ARG A 319 9.75 14.36 -13.69
CA ARG A 319 9.60 15.73 -13.18
C ARG A 319 8.85 15.81 -11.85
N ASN A 320 8.03 14.80 -11.53
CA ASN A 320 7.27 14.71 -10.30
C ASN A 320 7.92 13.79 -9.25
N GLY A 321 9.21 13.50 -9.38
CA GLY A 321 9.99 12.77 -8.38
C GLY A 321 10.07 11.26 -8.61
N GLU A 322 9.69 10.76 -9.81
CA GLU A 322 9.86 9.35 -10.20
C GLU A 322 10.76 9.21 -11.43
N PRO A 323 12.08 9.39 -11.28
CA PRO A 323 13.02 9.27 -12.41
C PRO A 323 13.30 7.82 -12.83
N HIS A 324 12.86 6.83 -12.06
CA HIS A 324 13.14 5.42 -12.28
C HIS A 324 11.95 4.65 -12.91
N ALA A 325 10.91 5.36 -13.36
CA ALA A 325 9.87 4.77 -14.18
C ALA A 325 10.46 4.25 -15.49
N VAL A 326 10.22 2.99 -15.81
CA VAL A 326 10.85 2.32 -16.97
C VAL A 326 9.83 1.52 -17.77
N ARG A 327 10.01 1.47 -19.08
CA ARG A 327 9.23 0.57 -19.93
C ARG A 327 9.64 -0.88 -19.62
N ILE A 328 8.69 -1.70 -19.21
CA ILE A 328 8.92 -3.10 -18.80
C ILE A 328 8.36 -4.11 -19.79
N GLY A 329 7.65 -3.68 -20.83
CA GLY A 329 7.05 -4.60 -21.79
C GLY A 329 5.93 -3.99 -22.60
N PHE A 330 5.10 -4.87 -23.17
CA PHE A 330 4.03 -4.50 -24.09
C PHE A 330 2.80 -5.39 -23.87
N ILE A 331 1.65 -4.90 -24.30
CA ILE A 331 0.45 -5.71 -24.45
C ILE A 331 0.53 -6.45 -25.79
N VAL A 332 0.27 -7.73 -25.75
CA VAL A 332 0.21 -8.64 -26.90
C VAL A 332 -1.16 -9.31 -27.00
N SER A 333 -1.47 -9.91 -28.14
CA SER A 333 -2.68 -10.76 -28.25
C SER A 333 -2.54 -11.98 -27.34
N GLY A 334 -3.61 -12.32 -26.61
CA GLY A 334 -3.57 -13.45 -25.68
C GLY A 334 -4.79 -13.60 -24.80
N SER A 335 -4.66 -14.37 -23.72
CA SER A 335 -5.76 -14.82 -22.86
C SER A 335 -5.64 -14.31 -21.41
N ARG A 336 -5.34 -13.03 -21.24
CA ARG A 336 -5.21 -12.35 -19.92
C ARG A 336 -4.11 -12.96 -19.04
N GLN A 337 -2.95 -13.24 -19.62
CA GLN A 337 -1.80 -13.83 -18.93
C GLN A 337 -0.61 -12.88 -18.94
N VAL A 338 0.33 -13.11 -18.03
CA VAL A 338 1.66 -12.49 -18.05
C VAL A 338 2.66 -13.48 -18.62
N ILE A 339 3.43 -13.03 -19.61
CA ILE A 339 4.48 -13.79 -20.29
C ILE A 339 5.80 -13.09 -19.96
N TYR A 340 6.72 -13.79 -19.34
CA TYR A 340 8.06 -13.28 -19.01
C TYR A 340 9.07 -13.68 -20.09
N VAL A 341 9.81 -12.71 -20.65
CA VAL A 341 10.82 -12.87 -21.69
C VAL A 341 12.19 -12.31 -21.29
#